data_9e4de7651d56cf47a2ef675d023e8618
#
_entry.id   9e4de7651d56cf47a2ef675d023e8618
#
_cell.length_a   1.000
_cell.length_b   1.000
_cell.length_c   1.000
_cell.angle_alpha   90.00
_cell.angle_beta   90.00
_cell.angle_gamma   90.00
#
_symmetry.space_group_name_H-M   'P 1'
#
loop_
_entity.id
_entity.type
_entity.pdbx_description
1 polymer ?
#
loop_
_entity_poly.entity_id
_entity_poly.type
_entity_poly.pdbx_seq_one_letter_code
_entity_poly.pdbx_strand_id
1 'polypeptide(L)' 'MKYMYLVMDSRAQFDIDSAAILECCGDKQPSWRTLRRDWGDQGAVLVRFRLVNSDMATAPEVVGIIN' A
#
# COMPACT_ATOMS: atom_id res chain seq x y z
N MET A 1 -13.91 -11.28 -1.06
CA MET A 1 -13.06 -10.52 -0.13
C MET A 1 -12.44 -9.35 -0.85
N LYS A 2 -12.51 -8.18 -0.22
CA LYS A 2 -11.95 -6.97 -0.81
C LYS A 2 -10.62 -6.65 -0.16
N TYR A 3 -9.60 -6.50 -0.98
CA TYR A 3 -8.34 -5.90 -0.56
C TYR A 3 -8.31 -4.43 -0.93
N MET A 4 -7.65 -3.66 -0.09
CA MET A 4 -7.30 -2.27 -0.40
C MET A 4 -5.79 -2.19 -0.51
N TYR A 5 -5.33 -1.45 -1.49
CA TYR A 5 -3.90 -1.32 -1.80
C TYR A 5 -3.45 0.11 -1.53
N LEU A 6 -2.31 0.23 -0.88
CA LEU A 6 -1.70 1.53 -0.55
C LEU A 6 -0.23 1.49 -0.93
N VAL A 7 0.26 2.63 -1.42
CA VAL A 7 1.70 2.86 -1.54
C VAL A 7 2.11 3.60 -0.28
N MET A 8 3.07 3.05 0.44
CA MET A 8 3.53 3.59 1.71
C MET A 8 5.04 3.82 1.69
N ASP A 9 5.50 4.72 2.54
CA ASP A 9 6.92 4.91 2.78
C ASP A 9 7.47 3.66 3.46
N SER A 10 8.55 3.09 2.92
CA SER A 10 9.17 1.87 3.46
C SER A 10 9.68 2.04 4.89
N ARG A 11 9.87 3.26 5.35
CA ARG A 11 10.31 3.58 6.71
C ARG A 11 9.18 3.57 7.73
N ALA A 12 7.95 3.39 7.31
CA ALA A 12 6.76 3.59 8.13
C ALA A 12 6.37 2.39 8.99
N GLN A 13 7.15 1.38 9.14
CA GLN A 13 6.91 0.21 9.99
C GLN A 13 5.49 -0.38 9.91
N PHE A 14 4.85 -0.20 8.76
CA PHE A 14 3.53 -0.78 8.43
C PHE A 14 2.35 -0.29 9.28
N ASP A 15 2.52 0.80 10.02
CA ASP A 15 1.38 1.48 10.61
C ASP A 15 0.61 2.23 9.51
N ILE A 16 -0.72 2.07 9.51
CA ILE A 16 -1.55 2.86 8.60
C ILE A 16 -1.73 4.24 9.20
N ASP A 17 -0.66 4.99 9.22
CA ASP A 17 -0.68 6.41 9.57
C ASP A 17 -0.82 7.19 8.28
N SER A 18 -1.72 8.16 8.26
CA SER A 18 -1.96 9.00 7.09
C SER A 18 -0.68 9.68 6.58
N ALA A 19 0.27 9.96 7.47
CA ALA A 19 1.55 10.58 7.10
C ALA A 19 2.46 9.62 6.32
N ALA A 20 2.26 8.31 6.45
CA ALA A 20 3.06 7.31 5.77
C ALA A 20 2.46 6.85 4.45
N ILE A 21 1.22 7.21 4.17
CA ILE A 21 0.53 6.82 2.96
C ILE A 21 0.90 7.79 1.84
N LEU A 22 1.55 7.27 0.81
CA LEU A 22 1.96 8.08 -0.34
C LEU A 22 0.85 8.13 -1.40
N GLU A 23 0.14 7.02 -1.58
CA GLU A 23 -0.95 6.95 -2.54
C GLU A 23 -1.94 5.89 -2.12
N CYS A 24 -3.22 6.16 -2.32
CA CYS A 24 -4.29 5.20 -2.12
C CYS A 24 -4.70 4.64 -3.48
N CYS A 25 -4.50 3.35 -3.68
CA CYS A 25 -4.72 2.71 -4.97
C CYS A 25 -6.11 2.09 -5.12
N GLY A 26 -6.90 2.07 -4.06
CA GLY A 26 -8.23 1.46 -4.10
C GLY A 26 -8.21 -0.05 -4.00
N ASP A 27 -9.20 -0.70 -4.59
CA ASP A 27 -9.43 -2.14 -4.45
C ASP A 27 -8.78 -2.99 -5.54
N LYS A 28 -8.04 -2.38 -6.45
CA LYS A 28 -7.34 -3.08 -7.53
C LYS A 28 -5.84 -2.87 -7.39
N GLN A 29 -5.11 -3.98 -7.48
CA GLN A 29 -3.65 -3.90 -7.44
C GLN A 29 -3.15 -3.17 -8.70
N PRO A 30 -2.39 -2.07 -8.53
CA PRO A 30 -1.79 -1.40 -9.68
C PRO A 30 -0.69 -2.27 -10.29
N SER A 31 -0.37 -2.03 -11.55
CA SER A 31 0.71 -2.74 -12.21
C SER A 31 2.06 -2.31 -11.64
N TRP A 32 3.00 -3.24 -11.56
CA TRP A 32 4.35 -2.93 -11.11
C TRP A 32 5.04 -1.90 -11.99
N ARG A 33 4.72 -1.92 -13.29
CA ARG A 33 5.26 -0.95 -14.23
C ARG A 33 4.88 0.48 -13.84
N THR A 34 3.61 0.69 -13.53
CA THR A 34 3.11 2.00 -13.07
C THR A 34 3.75 2.39 -11.75
N LEU A 35 3.82 1.46 -10.80
CA LEU A 35 4.41 1.72 -9.49
C LEU A 35 5.87 2.12 -9.60
N ARG A 36 6.66 1.42 -10.42
CA ARG A 36 8.06 1.77 -10.64
C ARG A 36 8.24 3.13 -11.27
N ARG A 37 7.36 3.45 -12.24
CA ARG A 37 7.41 4.77 -12.90
C ARG A 37 7.16 5.89 -11.90
N ASP A 38 6.19 5.74 -11.03
CA ASP A 38 5.74 6.80 -10.14
C ASP A 38 6.51 6.84 -8.82
N TRP A 39 6.96 5.70 -8.32
CA TRP A 39 7.51 5.57 -6.97
C TRP A 39 8.85 4.84 -6.88
N GLY A 40 9.44 4.46 -8.02
CA GLY A 40 10.61 3.59 -8.04
C GLY A 40 11.84 4.13 -7.31
N ASP A 41 11.99 5.45 -7.20
CA ASP A 41 13.15 6.09 -6.60
C ASP A 41 12.90 6.59 -5.18
N GLN A 42 11.75 6.29 -4.60
CA GLN A 42 11.31 6.98 -3.38
C GLN A 42 11.28 6.10 -2.15
N GLY A 43 11.80 4.89 -2.24
CA GLY A 43 11.79 3.98 -1.10
C GLY A 43 10.36 3.60 -0.67
N ALA A 44 9.51 3.34 -1.64
CA ALA A 44 8.12 3.02 -1.38
C ALA A 44 7.89 1.51 -1.38
N VAL A 45 6.84 1.08 -0.69
CA VAL A 45 6.37 -0.31 -0.69
C VAL A 45 4.89 -0.34 -1.03
N LEU A 46 4.47 -1.41 -1.72
CA LEU A 46 3.07 -1.68 -1.93
C LEU A 46 2.58 -2.58 -0.80
N VAL A 47 1.56 -2.12 -0.09
CA VAL A 47 0.93 -2.90 0.97
C VAL A 47 -0.53 -3.12 0.64
N ARG A 48 -1.10 -4.14 1.24
CA ARG A 48 -2.53 -4.40 1.15
C ARG A 48 -3.07 -4.78 2.51
N PHE A 49 -4.34 -4.50 2.72
CA PHE A 49 -5.07 -4.99 3.87
C PHE A 49 -6.46 -5.39 3.42
N ARG A 50 -7.08 -6.26 4.19
CA ARG A 50 -8.41 -6.76 3.89
C ARG A 50 -9.44 -6.06 4.76
N LEU A 51 -10.48 -5.53 4.14
CA LEU A 51 -11.60 -4.96 4.88
C LEU A 51 -12.50 -6.08 5.37
N VAL A 52 -12.68 -6.15 6.67
CA VAL A 52 -13.62 -7.08 7.30
C VAL A 52 -15.03 -6.48 7.30
N ASN A 53 -15.11 -5.20 7.65
CA ASN A 53 -16.34 -4.41 7.52
C ASN A 53 -15.94 -2.93 7.39
N SER A 54 -16.91 -2.03 7.42
CA SER A 54 -16.64 -0.60 7.23
C SER A 54 -15.73 0.02 8.30
N ASP A 55 -15.62 -0.61 9.46
CA ASP A 55 -14.87 -0.07 10.60
C ASP A 55 -13.63 -0.88 10.95
N MET A 56 -13.44 -2.04 10.34
CA MET A 56 -12.36 -2.96 10.69
C MET A 56 -11.61 -3.43 9.46
N ALA A 57 -10.30 -3.43 9.59
CA ALA A 57 -9.39 -3.96 8.58
C ALA A 57 -8.40 -4.91 9.23
N THR A 58 -7.88 -5.86 8.44
CA THR A 58 -6.77 -6.71 8.90
C THR A 58 -5.50 -5.86 8.96
N ALA A 59 -4.49 -6.37 9.66
CA ALA A 59 -3.18 -5.75 9.64
C ALA A 59 -2.66 -5.69 8.19
N PRO A 60 -2.00 -4.60 7.79
CA PRO A 60 -1.44 -4.50 6.45
C PRO A 60 -0.33 -5.52 6.24
N GLU A 61 -0.23 -6.03 5.03
CA GLU A 61 0.85 -6.92 4.63
C GLU A 61 1.57 -6.36 3.42
N VAL A 62 2.87 -6.56 3.35
CA VAL A 62 3.67 -6.11 2.23
C VAL A 62 3.41 -7.00 1.03
N VAL A 63 3.01 -6.40 -0.09
CA VAL A 63 2.93 -7.09 -1.37
C VAL A 63 4.32 -7.14 -2.02
N GLY A 64 5.04 -6.04 -1.94
CA GLY A 64 6.40 -5.98 -2.46
C GLY A 64 7.02 -4.59 -2.34
N ILE A 65 8.32 -4.52 -2.54
CA ILE A 65 9.07 -3.28 -2.54
C ILE A 65 9.04 -2.70 -3.95
N ILE A 66 8.76 -1.41 -4.05
CA ILE A 66 8.74 -0.70 -5.33
C ILE A 66 10.13 -0.13 -5.58
N ASN A 67 10.83 -0.70 -6.54
CA ASN A 67 12.17 -0.24 -6.88
C ASN A 67 12.46 -0.38 -8.39
#